data_fdabfef1f14b98190f265e47be5812ce
#
_entry.id   fdabfef1f14b98190f265e47be5812ce
#
_cell.length_a   1.000
_cell.length_b   1.000
_cell.length_c   1.000
_cell.angle_alpha   90.00
_cell.angle_beta   90.00
_cell.angle_gamma   90.00
#
_symmetry.space_group_name_H-M   'P 1'
#
loop_
_entity.id
_entity.type
_entity.pdbx_description
1 polymer ?
#
loop_
_entity_poly.entity_id
_entity_poly.type
_entity_poly.pdbx_seq_one_letter_code
_entity_poly.pdbx_strand_id
1 'polypeptide(L)'
;MPTTIKNKQLFALLNKLKSGLVALYGDRLFSVILFGSHVRGEATSESDIDVMIVLVDPVNAVEERAKMSSLFWYFLREYDELVSIIPISKSRFLEGEISFLRVVKREGIEI
;
A
#
# COMPACT_ATOMS: atom_id res chain seq x y z
N MET A 1 -16.26 5.10 -9.81
CA MET A 1 -15.61 4.34 -10.85
C MET A 1 -14.17 4.06 -10.47
N PRO A 2 -13.75 2.86 -10.59
CA PRO A 2 -12.36 2.55 -10.24
C PRO A 2 -11.41 3.24 -11.22
N THR A 3 -10.38 3.82 -10.68
CA THR A 3 -9.32 4.39 -11.49
C THR A 3 -8.49 3.23 -12.04
N THR A 4 -8.23 3.27 -13.33
CA THR A 4 -7.44 2.23 -13.97
C THR A 4 -5.96 2.54 -13.81
N ILE A 5 -5.18 1.55 -13.39
CA ILE A 5 -3.74 1.68 -13.33
C ILE A 5 -3.21 1.43 -14.75
N LYS A 6 -2.74 2.48 -15.41
CA LYS A 6 -2.33 2.42 -16.81
C LYS A 6 -0.90 1.95 -17.03
N ASN A 7 -0.04 2.14 -16.02
CA ASN A 7 1.36 1.75 -16.12
C ASN A 7 1.49 0.25 -15.87
N LYS A 8 1.90 -0.49 -16.89
CA LYS A 8 2.02 -1.95 -16.80
C LYS A 8 3.03 -2.43 -15.77
N GLN A 9 4.15 -1.71 -15.64
CA GLN A 9 5.17 -2.08 -14.67
C GLN A 9 4.67 -1.87 -13.25
N LEU A 10 3.99 -0.75 -13.00
CA LEU A 10 3.40 -0.47 -11.70
C LEU A 10 2.33 -1.51 -11.38
N PHE A 11 1.48 -1.84 -12.35
CA PHE A 11 0.44 -2.85 -12.15
C PHE A 11 1.04 -4.21 -11.76
N ALA A 12 2.10 -4.63 -12.47
CA ALA A 12 2.78 -5.89 -12.18
C ALA A 12 3.39 -5.88 -10.79
N LEU A 13 4.03 -4.76 -10.41
CA LEU A 13 4.62 -4.59 -9.08
C LEU A 13 3.55 -4.70 -7.99
N LEU A 14 2.43 -4.01 -8.18
CA LEU A 14 1.34 -4.01 -7.19
C LEU A 14 0.71 -5.39 -7.03
N ASN A 15 0.56 -6.14 -8.12
CA ASN A 15 0.09 -7.52 -8.05
C ASN A 15 1.05 -8.39 -7.25
N LYS A 16 2.34 -8.23 -7.48
CA LYS A 16 3.38 -8.97 -6.75
C LYS A 16 3.36 -8.60 -5.27
N LEU A 17 3.21 -7.32 -4.98
CA LEU A 17 3.11 -6.83 -3.60
C LEU A 17 1.89 -7.45 -2.91
N LYS A 18 0.75 -7.42 -3.55
CA LYS A 18 -0.47 -8.00 -2.97
C LYS A 18 -0.31 -9.48 -2.70
N SER A 19 0.29 -10.22 -3.63
CA SER A 19 0.54 -11.66 -3.44
C SER A 19 1.43 -11.90 -2.23
N GLY A 20 2.48 -11.10 -2.06
CA GLY A 20 3.36 -11.21 -0.91
C GLY A 20 2.65 -10.89 0.41
N LEU A 21 1.78 -9.89 0.40
CA LEU A 21 1.02 -9.52 1.58
C LEU A 21 -0.03 -10.58 1.95
N VAL A 22 -0.68 -11.17 0.96
CA VAL A 22 -1.62 -12.27 1.19
C VAL A 22 -0.88 -13.47 1.82
N ALA A 23 0.31 -13.79 1.31
CA ALA A 23 1.10 -14.88 1.85
C ALA A 23 1.54 -14.59 3.29
N LEU A 24 1.84 -13.33 3.60
CA LEU A 24 2.33 -12.92 4.92
C LEU A 24 1.21 -12.81 5.95
N TYR A 25 0.05 -12.30 5.57
CA TYR A 25 -1.02 -11.96 6.51
C TYR A 25 -2.27 -12.80 6.40
N GLY A 26 -2.53 -13.40 5.24
CA GLY A 26 -3.73 -14.20 5.06
C GLY A 26 -5.00 -13.42 5.40
N ASP A 27 -5.80 -13.96 6.31
CA ASP A 27 -7.09 -13.37 6.70
C ASP A 27 -6.96 -12.05 7.46
N ARG A 28 -5.77 -11.72 7.94
CA ARG A 28 -5.55 -10.42 8.58
C ARG A 28 -5.47 -9.27 7.58
N LEU A 29 -5.25 -9.55 6.31
CA LEU A 29 -5.19 -8.51 5.28
C LEU A 29 -6.61 -8.07 4.91
N PHE A 30 -6.97 -6.85 5.30
CA PHE A 30 -8.28 -6.30 5.00
C PHE A 30 -8.30 -5.56 3.66
N SER A 31 -7.30 -4.71 3.42
CA SER A 31 -7.25 -3.93 2.19
C SER A 31 -5.82 -3.44 1.91
N VAL A 32 -5.51 -3.24 0.64
CA VAL A 32 -4.26 -2.66 0.17
C VAL A 32 -4.63 -1.50 -0.75
N ILE A 33 -4.18 -0.30 -0.42
CA ILE A 33 -4.61 0.91 -1.12
C ILE A 33 -3.40 1.69 -1.62
N LEU A 34 -3.33 1.87 -2.94
CA LEU A 34 -2.36 2.75 -3.56
C LEU A 34 -2.86 4.19 -3.43
N PHE A 35 -1.98 5.09 -2.99
CA PHE A 35 -2.32 6.50 -2.90
C PHE A 35 -1.10 7.34 -3.27
N GLY A 36 -1.23 8.66 -3.17
CA GLY A 36 -0.11 9.56 -3.42
C GLY A 36 0.06 9.91 -4.89
N SER A 37 1.30 10.27 -5.26
CA SER A 37 1.60 10.85 -6.57
C SER A 37 1.27 9.92 -7.75
N HIS A 38 1.43 8.61 -7.58
CA HIS A 38 1.12 7.65 -8.65
C HIS A 38 -0.37 7.60 -8.98
N VAL A 39 -1.22 7.91 -8.00
CA VAL A 39 -2.68 7.96 -8.23
C VAL A 39 -3.07 9.30 -8.85
N ARG A 40 -2.43 10.39 -8.41
CA ARG A 40 -2.76 11.73 -8.89
C ARG A 40 -2.19 12.07 -10.26
N GLY A 41 -1.38 11.19 -10.84
CA GLY A 41 -0.72 11.46 -12.12
C GLY A 41 0.45 12.44 -12.01
N GLU A 42 1.00 12.61 -10.81
CA GLU A 42 2.10 13.53 -10.53
C GLU A 42 3.44 12.81 -10.35
N ALA A 43 3.45 11.50 -10.51
CA ALA A 43 4.64 10.70 -10.25
C ALA A 43 5.73 10.96 -11.27
N THR A 44 6.96 10.99 -10.79
CA THR A 44 8.17 11.01 -11.59
C THR A 44 8.93 9.72 -11.39
N SER A 45 10.05 9.55 -12.08
CA SER A 45 10.90 8.37 -11.91
C SER A 45 11.47 8.23 -10.48
N GLU A 46 11.46 9.33 -9.71
CA GLU A 46 11.98 9.36 -8.36
C GLU A 46 10.90 9.27 -7.28
N SER A 47 9.63 9.20 -7.69
CA SER A 47 8.53 9.14 -6.74
C SER A 47 8.45 7.79 -6.08
N ASP A 48 8.21 7.79 -4.76
CA ASP A 48 7.91 6.56 -4.02
C ASP A 48 6.54 6.04 -4.41
N ILE A 49 6.36 4.74 -4.27
CA ILE A 49 5.05 4.12 -4.43
C ILE A 49 4.44 4.04 -3.04
N ASP A 50 3.41 4.83 -2.79
CA ASP A 50 2.78 4.92 -1.46
C ASP A 50 1.63 3.94 -1.35
N VAL A 51 1.72 3.03 -0.39
CA VAL A 51 0.72 1.97 -0.20
C VAL A 51 0.31 1.90 1.27
N MET A 52 -0.99 1.94 1.52
CA MET A 52 -1.55 1.73 2.85
C MET A 52 -2.01 0.28 2.96
N ILE A 53 -1.56 -0.38 4.03
CA ILE A 53 -1.90 -1.78 4.30
C ILE A 53 -2.83 -1.80 5.49
N VAL A 54 -4.09 -2.13 5.24
CA VAL A 54 -5.11 -2.20 6.30
C VAL A 54 -5.19 -3.63 6.81
N LEU A 55 -4.93 -3.79 8.10
CA LEU A 55 -4.87 -5.10 8.75
C LEU A 55 -5.94 -5.22 9.82
N VAL A 56 -6.46 -6.43 9.99
CA VAL A 56 -7.40 -6.72 11.08
C VAL A 56 -6.68 -6.52 12.41
N ASP A 57 -7.37 -5.87 13.35
CA ASP A 57 -6.83 -5.58 14.69
C ASP A 57 -6.41 -6.86 15.44
N PRO A 58 -5.41 -6.77 16.32
CA PRO A 58 -4.62 -5.58 16.67
C PRO A 58 -3.45 -5.35 15.70
N VAL A 59 -2.99 -4.11 15.62
CA VAL A 59 -1.88 -3.73 14.74
C VAL A 59 -0.86 -2.91 15.51
N ASN A 60 0.39 -3.36 15.49
CA ASN A 60 1.53 -2.60 15.98
C ASN A 60 2.36 -2.22 14.75
N ALA A 61 2.40 -0.93 14.43
CA ALA A 61 3.03 -0.46 13.20
C ALA A 61 4.51 -0.87 13.08
N VAL A 62 5.25 -0.82 14.19
CA VAL A 62 6.67 -1.18 14.19
C VAL A 62 6.85 -2.66 13.86
N GLU A 63 6.07 -3.53 14.51
CA GLU A 63 6.14 -4.96 14.26
C GLU A 63 5.72 -5.32 12.84
N GLU A 64 4.66 -4.68 12.33
CA GLU A 64 4.19 -4.97 10.99
C GLU A 64 5.20 -4.52 9.93
N ARG A 65 5.82 -3.34 10.11
CA ARG A 65 6.88 -2.90 9.21
C ARG A 65 8.06 -3.85 9.21
N ALA A 66 8.43 -4.38 10.37
CA ALA A 66 9.50 -5.36 10.46
C ALA A 66 9.16 -6.62 9.66
N LYS A 67 7.92 -7.10 9.77
CA LYS A 67 7.47 -8.26 9.00
C LYS A 67 7.47 -8.01 7.50
N MET A 68 7.18 -6.78 7.07
CA MET A 68 7.13 -6.42 5.66
C MET A 68 8.46 -5.98 5.07
N SER A 69 9.51 -5.93 5.88
CA SER A 69 10.82 -5.40 5.42
C SER A 69 11.40 -6.19 4.24
N SER A 70 11.17 -7.50 4.19
CA SER A 70 11.65 -8.31 3.06
C SER A 70 11.00 -7.90 1.75
N LEU A 71 9.72 -7.50 1.78
CA LEU A 71 9.03 -7.00 0.60
C LEU A 71 9.61 -5.67 0.15
N PHE A 72 9.88 -4.77 1.09
CA PHE A 72 10.50 -3.48 0.78
C PHE A 72 11.82 -3.67 0.04
N TRP A 73 12.70 -4.51 0.59
CA TRP A 73 14.02 -4.76 -0.01
C TRP A 73 13.92 -5.50 -1.34
N TYR A 74 12.95 -6.40 -1.46
CA TYR A 74 12.69 -7.12 -2.71
C TYR A 74 12.39 -6.15 -3.85
N PHE A 75 11.47 -5.21 -3.63
CA PHE A 75 11.07 -4.26 -4.68
C PHE A 75 12.18 -3.27 -5.00
N LEU A 76 12.96 -2.88 -3.98
CA LEU A 76 14.11 -2.01 -4.23
C LEU A 76 15.15 -2.69 -5.12
N ARG A 77 15.45 -3.97 -4.86
CA ARG A 77 16.44 -4.70 -5.64
C ARG A 77 15.94 -5.09 -7.03
N GLU A 78 14.72 -5.59 -7.11
CA GLU A 78 14.23 -6.21 -8.34
C GLU A 78 13.56 -5.24 -9.28
N TYR A 79 12.98 -4.16 -8.76
CA TYR A 79 12.24 -3.19 -9.55
C TYR A 79 12.85 -1.80 -9.51
N ASP A 80 13.87 -1.59 -8.70
CA ASP A 80 14.48 -0.27 -8.46
C ASP A 80 13.42 0.75 -8.03
N GLU A 81 12.49 0.31 -7.18
CA GLU A 81 11.38 1.12 -6.70
C GLU A 81 11.32 1.13 -5.18
N LEU A 82 11.14 2.31 -4.60
CA LEU A 82 10.88 2.46 -3.17
C LEU A 82 9.37 2.37 -2.93
N VAL A 83 8.96 1.34 -2.20
CA VAL A 83 7.56 1.18 -1.81
C VAL A 83 7.43 1.64 -0.37
N SER A 84 6.71 2.74 -0.17
CA SER A 84 6.45 3.29 1.16
C SER A 84 5.21 2.62 1.72
N ILE A 85 5.40 1.76 2.71
CA ILE A 85 4.33 0.93 3.26
C ILE A 85 3.87 1.52 4.59
N ILE A 86 2.56 1.81 4.68
CA ILE A 86 1.95 2.37 5.88
C ILE A 86 0.92 1.38 6.43
N PRO A 87 1.26 0.63 7.50
CA PRO A 87 0.29 -0.28 8.11
C PRO A 87 -0.67 0.49 9.03
N ILE A 88 -1.94 0.11 8.98
CA ILE A 88 -2.96 0.69 9.84
C ILE A 88 -3.97 -0.38 10.23
N SER A 89 -4.56 -0.26 11.42
CA SER A 89 -5.60 -1.18 11.84
C SER A 89 -6.91 -0.91 11.11
N LYS A 90 -7.68 -1.96 10.89
CA LYS A 90 -9.01 -1.85 10.29
C LYS A 90 -9.90 -0.87 11.04
N SER A 91 -9.88 -0.92 12.38
CA SER A 91 -10.73 -0.03 13.18
C SER A 91 -10.38 1.44 12.95
N ARG A 92 -9.09 1.78 12.94
CA ARG A 92 -8.67 3.16 12.66
C ARG A 92 -9.00 3.59 11.25
N PHE A 93 -8.82 2.69 10.30
CA PHE A 93 -9.14 2.99 8.90
C PHE A 93 -10.63 3.28 8.73
N LEU A 94 -11.49 2.48 9.37
CA LEU A 94 -12.94 2.67 9.25
C LEU A 94 -13.43 3.93 9.94
N GLU A 95 -12.79 4.37 11.03
CA GLU A 95 -13.12 5.63 11.68
C GLU A 95 -12.90 6.82 10.76
N GLY A 96 -11.76 6.84 10.05
CA GLY A 96 -11.49 7.82 9.01
C GLY A 96 -11.55 9.28 9.42
N GLU A 97 -11.28 9.60 10.68
CA GLU A 97 -11.50 10.94 11.21
C GLU A 97 -10.36 11.91 10.93
N ILE A 98 -9.11 11.40 10.82
CA ILE A 98 -7.99 12.29 10.53
C ILE A 98 -7.93 12.62 9.04
N SER A 99 -7.46 13.82 8.73
CA SER A 99 -7.44 14.35 7.35
C SER A 99 -6.71 13.43 6.39
N PHE A 100 -5.59 12.85 6.82
CA PHE A 100 -4.81 11.95 5.97
C PHE A 100 -5.63 10.74 5.51
N LEU A 101 -6.37 10.10 6.42
CA LEU A 101 -7.20 8.95 6.08
C LEU A 101 -8.34 9.33 5.14
N ARG A 102 -8.90 10.52 5.31
CA ARG A 102 -9.94 11.02 4.40
C ARG A 102 -9.41 11.15 2.98
N VAL A 103 -8.19 11.68 2.84
CA VAL A 103 -7.54 11.82 1.53
C VAL A 103 -7.31 10.46 0.91
N VAL A 104 -6.76 9.51 1.67
CA VAL A 104 -6.49 8.16 1.18
C VAL A 104 -7.79 7.49 0.70
N LYS A 105 -8.87 7.59 1.47
CA LYS A 105 -10.15 7.00 1.10
C LYS A 105 -10.74 7.61 -0.16
N ARG A 106 -10.56 8.93 -0.33
CA ARG A 106 -11.10 9.64 -1.49
C ARG A 106 -10.31 9.39 -2.76
N GLU A 107 -8.98 9.41 -2.67
CA GLU A 107 -8.09 9.34 -3.83
C GLU A 107 -7.52 7.96 -4.10
N GLY A 108 -7.45 7.11 -3.07
CA GLY A 108 -6.77 5.84 -3.18
C GLY A 108 -7.45 4.84 -4.10
N ILE A 109 -6.64 3.93 -4.63
CA ILE A 109 -7.12 2.82 -5.46
C ILE A 109 -6.86 1.54 -4.68
N GLU A 110 -7.91 0.81 -4.39
CA GLU A 110 -7.78 -0.51 -3.77
C GLU A 110 -7.28 -1.51 -4.80
N ILE A 111 -6.26 -2.26 -4.44
CA ILE A 111 -5.66 -3.24 -5.34
C ILE A 111 -5.87 -4.67 -4.86
#